data_0eae301fa8861b29017aad880a5aa1ac
#
_entry.id   0eae301fa8861b29017aad880a5aa1ac
#
_cell.length_a   1.000
_cell.length_b   1.000
_cell.length_c   1.000
_cell.angle_alpha   90.00
_cell.angle_beta   90.00
_cell.angle_gamma   90.00
#
_symmetry.space_group_name_H-M   'P 1'
#
loop_
_entity.id
_entity.type
_entity.pdbx_description
1 polymer ?
#
loop_
_entity_poly.entity_id
_entity_poly.type
_entity_poly.pdbx_seq_one_letter_code
_entity_poly.pdbx_strand_id
1 'polypeptide(L)'
;DGEETAPADEHADYIIDEKTGNAYRIDGLITCMIGSGDDVQIKLKRQNVSAHHAMLVFDDGTGKWSVTDMDSTYGTLLNGRPVRRMTQLDDGDTINICGSTLTFRTTGGKSA
;
A
#
# COMPACT_ATOMS: atom_id res chain seq x y z
N ASP A 1 -12.00 27.04 3.88
CA ASP A 1 -11.89 26.71 3.63
C ASP A 1 -11.68 26.19 2.98
N GLY A 2 -11.63 26.15 2.79
CA GLY A 2 -11.50 25.71 2.06
C GLY A 2 -10.95 24.92 1.80
N GLU A 3 -10.65 24.80 1.95
CA GLU A 3 -10.32 24.15 1.72
C GLU A 3 -10.33 23.34 1.55
N GLU A 4 -10.61 23.30 1.91
CA GLU A 4 -10.74 22.39 1.87
C GLU A 4 -10.96 21.73 0.95
N THR A 5 -11.23 21.97 0.22
CA THR A 5 -11.52 21.18 -0.94
C THR A 5 -10.30 20.98 -1.75
N ALA A 6 -9.92 19.78 -1.98
CA ALA A 6 -8.74 19.52 -2.75
C ALA A 6 -8.99 19.85 -4.20
N PRO A 7 -8.02 20.35 -4.93
CA PRO A 7 -8.15 20.56 -6.35
C PRO A 7 -8.47 19.24 -7.04
N ALA A 8 -9.18 19.29 -8.13
CA ALA A 8 -9.56 18.07 -8.83
C ALA A 8 -8.35 17.28 -9.29
N ASP A 9 -7.23 17.94 -9.52
CA ASP A 9 -6.03 17.25 -9.96
C ASP A 9 -5.08 16.93 -8.83
N GLU A 10 -5.51 17.06 -7.60
CA GLU A 10 -4.63 16.73 -6.50
C GLU A 10 -4.43 15.23 -6.46
N HIS A 11 -3.18 14.82 -6.36
CA HIS A 11 -2.83 13.41 -6.34
C HIS A 11 -2.90 12.87 -4.92
N ALA A 12 -3.46 11.72 -4.77
CA ALA A 12 -3.49 11.03 -3.48
C ALA A 12 -3.37 9.54 -3.71
N ASP A 13 -2.60 8.88 -2.85
CA ASP A 13 -2.44 7.45 -2.88
C ASP A 13 -2.84 6.88 -1.54
N TYR A 14 -3.58 5.78 -1.56
CA TYR A 14 -4.10 5.17 -0.34
C TYR A 14 -3.91 3.67 -0.36
N ILE A 15 -3.77 3.12 0.83
CA ILE A 15 -3.93 1.68 1.03
C ILE A 15 -5.16 1.52 1.93
N ILE A 16 -6.13 0.74 1.51
CA ILE A 16 -7.35 0.55 2.24
C ILE A 16 -7.41 -0.86 2.80
N ASP A 17 -7.52 -0.98 4.12
CA ASP A 17 -7.68 -2.26 4.78
C ASP A 17 -9.15 -2.65 4.66
N GLU A 18 -9.45 -3.64 3.85
CA GLU A 18 -10.84 -4.00 3.57
C GLU A 18 -11.56 -4.55 4.79
N LYS A 19 -10.82 -5.07 5.77
CA LYS A 19 -11.44 -5.61 6.95
C LYS A 19 -11.99 -4.53 7.86
N THR A 20 -11.25 -3.44 8.01
CA THR A 20 -11.65 -2.37 8.92
C THR A 20 -12.20 -1.15 8.22
N GLY A 21 -11.92 -1.01 6.92
CA GLY A 21 -12.28 0.18 6.18
C GLY A 21 -11.31 1.33 6.37
N ASN A 22 -10.24 1.12 7.14
CA ASN A 22 -9.27 2.17 7.35
C ASN A 22 -8.51 2.46 6.06
N ALA A 23 -8.34 3.73 5.75
CA ALA A 23 -7.56 4.14 4.59
C ALA A 23 -6.29 4.82 5.08
N TYR A 24 -5.17 4.33 4.61
CA TYR A 24 -3.87 4.87 4.99
C TYR A 24 -3.33 5.66 3.82
N ARG A 25 -3.18 6.95 4.01
CA ARG A 25 -2.67 7.81 2.95
C ARG A 25 -1.15 7.66 2.89
N ILE A 26 -0.62 7.36 1.70
CA ILE A 26 0.81 7.10 1.56
C ILE A 26 1.52 8.07 0.62
N ASP A 27 0.81 8.92 -0.10
CA ASP A 27 1.48 9.87 -0.97
C ASP A 27 2.34 10.81 -0.12
N GLY A 28 3.46 11.16 -0.62
CA GLY A 28 4.45 11.93 0.14
C GLY A 28 5.49 11.07 0.83
N LEU A 29 5.24 9.76 0.94
CA LEU A 29 6.24 8.85 1.48
C LEU A 29 7.07 8.28 0.33
N ILE A 30 8.28 7.87 0.63
CA ILE A 30 9.13 7.19 -0.33
C ILE A 30 9.03 5.70 -0.13
N THR A 31 8.90 5.27 1.13
CA THR A 31 8.67 3.87 1.46
C THR A 31 7.56 3.78 2.49
N CYS A 32 6.85 2.67 2.48
CA CYS A 32 5.79 2.43 3.44
C CYS A 32 5.85 0.96 3.84
N MET A 33 6.16 0.70 5.10
CA MET A 33 6.28 -0.67 5.59
C MET A 33 4.94 -1.14 6.13
N ILE A 34 4.59 -2.38 5.82
CA ILE A 34 3.39 -3.03 6.29
C ILE A 34 3.79 -4.21 7.15
N GLY A 35 3.24 -4.32 8.31
CA GLY A 35 3.56 -5.45 9.19
C GLY A 35 2.91 -5.33 10.54
N SER A 36 3.29 -6.23 11.44
CA SER A 36 2.73 -6.24 12.79
C SER A 36 3.61 -5.51 13.80
N GLY A 37 4.77 -5.03 13.36
CA GLY A 37 5.70 -4.35 14.27
C GLY A 37 5.19 -2.98 14.67
N ASP A 38 5.88 -2.37 15.62
CA ASP A 38 5.47 -1.05 16.11
C ASP A 38 6.05 0.09 15.29
N ASP A 39 7.02 -0.22 14.45
CA ASP A 39 7.73 0.79 13.68
C ASP A 39 7.27 0.85 12.22
N VAL A 40 6.11 0.32 11.90
CA VAL A 40 5.63 0.31 10.52
C VAL A 40 4.56 1.37 10.32
N GLN A 41 4.38 1.79 9.07
CA GLN A 41 3.37 2.79 8.73
C GLN A 41 1.97 2.18 8.67
N ILE A 42 1.86 0.95 8.15
CA ILE A 42 0.57 0.27 8.09
C ILE A 42 0.67 -0.94 9.01
N LYS A 43 0.01 -0.84 10.16
CA LYS A 43 0.12 -1.86 11.17
C LYS A 43 -1.00 -2.86 11.05
N LEU A 44 -0.65 -4.12 10.87
CA LEU A 44 -1.59 -5.21 10.82
C LEU A 44 -1.28 -6.15 11.97
N LYS A 45 -1.91 -5.91 13.10
CA LYS A 45 -1.67 -6.74 14.26
C LYS A 45 -2.58 -7.96 14.18
N ARG A 46 -2.23 -8.86 13.30
CA ARG A 46 -3.01 -10.06 13.04
C ARG A 46 -2.11 -11.26 13.04
N GLN A 47 -2.73 -12.42 13.21
CA GLN A 47 -1.98 -13.66 13.33
C GLN A 47 -1.16 -13.90 12.07
N ASN A 48 0.05 -14.35 12.25
CA ASN A 48 0.97 -14.74 11.19
C ASN A 48 1.54 -13.59 10.36
N VAL A 49 1.22 -12.35 10.69
CA VAL A 49 1.80 -11.22 9.98
C VAL A 49 3.17 -10.93 10.57
N SER A 50 4.19 -10.91 9.74
CA SER A 50 5.56 -10.64 10.19
C SER A 50 5.70 -9.18 10.60
N ALA A 51 6.66 -8.90 11.48
CA ALA A 51 6.86 -7.53 11.97
C ALA A 51 7.09 -6.55 10.81
N HIS A 52 7.91 -6.95 9.84
CA HIS A 52 8.11 -6.20 8.61
C HIS A 52 7.75 -7.17 7.50
N HIS A 53 6.53 -7.10 7.02
CA HIS A 53 5.98 -8.13 6.15
C HIS A 53 6.14 -7.78 4.67
N ALA A 54 5.78 -6.58 4.31
CA ALA A 54 5.88 -6.13 2.93
C ALA A 54 6.19 -4.65 2.92
N MET A 55 6.83 -4.18 1.86
CA MET A 55 7.17 -2.77 1.77
C MET A 55 6.70 -2.22 0.46
N LEU A 56 6.13 -1.04 0.50
CA LEU A 56 5.77 -0.29 -0.69
C LEU A 56 6.87 0.73 -0.95
N VAL A 57 7.24 0.88 -2.20
CA VAL A 57 8.31 1.79 -2.60
C VAL A 57 7.82 2.68 -3.71
N PHE A 58 8.00 3.98 -3.56
CA PHE A 58 7.59 4.94 -4.58
C PHE A 58 8.77 5.23 -5.50
N ASP A 59 8.52 5.13 -6.81
CA ASP A 59 9.53 5.43 -7.79
C ASP A 59 9.24 6.80 -8.39
N ASP A 60 10.10 7.78 -8.04
CA ASP A 60 9.93 9.13 -8.49
C ASP A 60 10.03 9.23 -10.00
N GLY A 61 10.84 8.38 -10.63
CA GLY A 61 11.02 8.43 -12.07
C GLY A 61 9.79 8.03 -12.85
N THR A 62 8.97 7.12 -12.30
CA THR A 62 7.76 6.67 -12.98
C THR A 62 6.50 7.21 -12.34
N GLY A 63 6.59 7.72 -11.11
CA GLY A 63 5.41 8.16 -10.37
C GLY A 63 4.57 7.01 -9.88
N LYS A 64 5.13 5.81 -9.80
CA LYS A 64 4.38 4.62 -9.44
C LYS A 64 4.92 3.97 -8.17
N TRP A 65 4.01 3.31 -7.47
CA TRP A 65 4.38 2.52 -6.29
C TRP A 65 4.61 1.07 -6.70
N SER A 66 5.47 0.40 -5.96
CA SER A 66 5.70 -1.04 -6.13
C SER A 66 5.63 -1.70 -4.76
N VAL A 67 5.36 -3.00 -4.74
CA VAL A 67 5.32 -3.77 -3.51
C VAL A 67 6.40 -4.85 -3.57
N THR A 68 7.04 -5.11 -2.43
CA THR A 68 7.98 -6.20 -2.32
C THR A 68 7.72 -6.93 -1.00
N ASP A 69 7.92 -8.24 -0.99
CA ASP A 69 7.81 -9.03 0.23
C ASP A 69 9.11 -8.90 1.00
N MET A 70 9.03 -8.71 2.31
CA MET A 70 10.21 -8.51 3.14
C MET A 70 10.64 -9.80 3.81
N ASP A 71 10.69 -10.88 3.03
CA ASP A 71 11.11 -12.19 3.52
C ASP A 71 10.17 -12.63 4.62
N SER A 72 8.89 -12.42 4.44
CA SER A 72 7.88 -12.75 5.44
C SER A 72 7.72 -14.27 5.55
N THR A 73 7.23 -14.72 6.68
CA THR A 73 7.06 -16.14 6.93
C THR A 73 6.03 -16.76 5.98
N TYR A 74 4.93 -16.07 5.76
CA TYR A 74 3.84 -16.65 4.97
C TYR A 74 3.65 -16.04 3.59
N GLY A 75 4.46 -15.03 3.25
CA GLY A 75 4.44 -14.45 1.91
C GLY A 75 3.43 -13.34 1.75
N THR A 76 3.50 -12.70 0.60
CA THR A 76 2.61 -11.61 0.20
C THR A 76 2.06 -11.95 -1.17
N LEU A 77 0.77 -11.75 -1.38
CA LEU A 77 0.15 -11.98 -2.68
C LEU A 77 -0.28 -10.65 -3.28
N LEU A 78 -0.13 -10.52 -4.59
CA LEU A 78 -0.64 -9.36 -5.31
C LEU A 78 -1.67 -9.89 -6.30
N ASN A 79 -2.92 -9.51 -6.11
CA ASN A 79 -4.03 -10.00 -6.93
C ASN A 79 -4.05 -11.54 -6.99
N GLY A 80 -3.73 -12.16 -5.84
CA GLY A 80 -3.75 -13.61 -5.73
C GLY A 80 -2.48 -14.32 -6.17
N ARG A 81 -1.44 -13.58 -6.59
CA ARG A 81 -0.21 -14.18 -7.06
C ARG A 81 0.94 -13.84 -6.12
N PRO A 82 1.82 -14.78 -5.82
CA PRO A 82 2.93 -14.51 -4.91
C PRO A 82 3.84 -13.40 -5.44
N VAL A 83 4.21 -12.49 -4.54
CA VAL A 83 5.15 -11.43 -4.87
C VAL A 83 6.55 -11.98 -4.67
N ARG A 84 7.23 -12.31 -5.74
CA ARG A 84 8.58 -12.88 -5.67
C ARG A 84 9.65 -11.86 -5.89
N ARG A 85 9.30 -10.69 -6.39
CA ARG A 85 10.20 -9.58 -6.60
C ARG A 85 9.39 -8.31 -6.57
N MET A 86 10.05 -7.18 -6.48
CA MET A 86 9.36 -5.91 -6.47
C MET A 86 8.47 -5.79 -7.71
N THR A 87 7.20 -5.53 -7.48
CA THR A 87 6.19 -5.51 -8.53
C THR A 87 5.42 -4.21 -8.48
N GLN A 88 5.26 -3.57 -9.63
CA GLN A 88 4.58 -2.29 -9.71
C GLN A 88 3.09 -2.44 -9.47
N LEU A 89 2.50 -1.46 -8.79
CA LEU A 89 1.09 -1.47 -8.45
C LEU A 89 0.30 -0.58 -9.39
N ASP A 90 -0.93 -1.00 -9.69
CA ASP A 90 -1.88 -0.19 -10.43
C ASP A 90 -3.10 0.06 -9.55
N ASP A 91 -3.85 1.09 -9.87
CA ASP A 91 -5.05 1.45 -9.12
C ASP A 91 -5.98 0.25 -9.05
N GLY A 92 -6.43 -0.08 -7.85
CA GLY A 92 -7.33 -1.20 -7.64
C GLY A 92 -6.67 -2.52 -7.34
N ASP A 93 -5.33 -2.59 -7.39
CA ASP A 93 -4.64 -3.83 -7.07
C ASP A 93 -4.85 -4.20 -5.61
N THR A 94 -4.93 -5.50 -5.32
CA THR A 94 -5.11 -5.97 -3.95
C THR A 94 -3.87 -6.70 -3.49
N ILE A 95 -3.46 -6.40 -2.26
CA ILE A 95 -2.32 -7.04 -1.63
C ILE A 95 -2.89 -7.88 -0.50
N ASN A 96 -2.61 -9.18 -0.52
CA ASN A 96 -3.10 -10.08 0.53
C ASN A 96 -1.95 -10.47 1.44
N ILE A 97 -2.16 -10.29 2.72
CA ILE A 97 -1.18 -10.62 3.74
C ILE A 97 -1.90 -11.43 4.82
N CYS A 98 -1.65 -12.71 4.87
CA CYS A 98 -2.20 -13.60 5.90
C CYS A 98 -3.71 -13.44 6.06
N GLY A 99 -4.42 -13.43 4.93
CA GLY A 99 -5.88 -13.32 4.96
C GLY A 99 -6.41 -11.90 5.01
N SER A 100 -5.53 -10.91 5.18
CA SER A 100 -5.96 -9.51 5.14
C SER A 100 -5.87 -9.02 3.70
N THR A 101 -6.85 -8.28 3.26
CA THR A 101 -6.87 -7.70 1.91
C THR A 101 -6.67 -6.20 2.01
N LEU A 102 -5.65 -5.71 1.36
CA LEU A 102 -5.37 -4.28 1.29
C LEU A 102 -5.49 -3.86 -0.16
N THR A 103 -6.22 -2.81 -0.42
CA THR A 103 -6.45 -2.33 -1.77
C THR A 103 -5.67 -1.04 -2.00
N PHE A 104 -4.90 -1.01 -3.09
CA PHE A 104 -4.16 0.18 -3.46
C PHE A 104 -5.05 1.05 -4.32
N ARG A 105 -5.18 2.32 -3.97
CA ARG A 105 -5.95 3.28 -4.75
C ARG A 105 -5.12 4.53 -4.99
N THR A 106 -5.18 5.02 -6.20
CA THR A 106 -4.53 6.27 -6.53
C THR A 106 -5.55 7.13 -7.24
N THR A 107 -5.64 8.40 -6.86
CA THR A 107 -6.65 9.29 -7.38
C THR A 107 -6.04 10.61 -7.79
N GLY A 108 -6.68 11.28 -8.71
CA GLY A 108 -6.29 12.62 -9.10
C GLY A 108 -4.97 12.65 -9.81
N GLY A 109 -4.44 13.80 -9.92
CA GLY A 109 -3.11 13.97 -10.41
C GLY A 109 -2.88 13.63 -11.84
N LYS A 110 -3.80 12.98 -12.51
CA LYS A 110 -3.55 12.61 -13.70
C LYS A 110 -4.32 13.29 -14.57
N SER A 111 -3.87 14.03 -15.19
CA SER A 111 -4.62 14.63 -16.06
C SER A 111 -4.87 13.79 -17.11
N ALA A 112 -5.85 13.74 -17.49
CA ALA A 112 -6.17 12.86 -18.54
C ALA A 112 -5.51 13.21 -19.77
#